data_f6e2cd99be4534e15ce07001fafcc5b8
#
_entry.id   f6e2cd99be4534e15ce07001fafcc5b8
#
_cell.length_a   1.000
_cell.length_b   1.000
_cell.length_c   1.000
_cell.angle_alpha   90.00
_cell.angle_beta   90.00
_cell.angle_gamma   90.00
#
_symmetry.space_group_name_H-M   'P 1'
#
loop_
_entity.id
_entity.type
_entity.pdbx_description
1 polymer ?
#
loop_
_entity_poly.entity_id
_entity_poly.type
_entity_poly.pdbx_seq_one_letter_code
_entity_poly.pdbx_strand_id
1 'polypeptide(L)'
;MNKPPVTTALLDRGRDRFGIFCSPCHGAGGDGNGIIVQRGMPRPTSYHDERLRTADDQHFFDVISNGYGAMYSHAARVPPRDRWAIVAYIRALQLSRHASIDDVPPEQRAKLSEAR
;
A
#
# COMPACT_ATOMS: atom_id res chain seq x y z
N MET A 1 10.32 5.08 16.36
CA MET A 1 10.89 5.69 15.15
C MET A 1 9.89 6.67 14.55
N ASN A 2 10.31 7.86 14.20
CA ASN A 2 9.47 8.82 13.51
C ASN A 2 9.27 8.39 12.04
N LYS A 3 8.13 8.77 11.48
CA LYS A 3 7.84 8.49 10.07
C LYS A 3 8.87 9.18 9.18
N PRO A 4 9.62 8.43 8.35
CA PRO A 4 10.61 9.02 7.47
C PRO A 4 9.94 9.80 6.32
N PRO A 5 10.65 10.74 5.68
CA PRO A 5 10.13 11.40 4.49
C PRO A 5 9.96 10.39 3.34
N VAL A 6 8.96 10.62 2.49
CA VAL A 6 8.71 9.76 1.33
C VAL A 6 9.68 10.13 0.22
N THR A 7 10.52 9.17 -0.14
CA THR A 7 11.50 9.29 -1.23
C THR A 7 11.31 8.13 -2.20
N THR A 8 11.90 8.23 -3.39
CA THR A 8 11.88 7.12 -4.36
C THR A 8 12.50 5.86 -3.75
N ALA A 9 13.60 6.00 -3.02
CA ALA A 9 14.24 4.86 -2.35
C ALA A 9 13.32 4.21 -1.32
N LEU A 10 12.58 5.00 -0.55
CA LEU A 10 11.60 4.48 0.42
C LEU A 10 10.45 3.75 -0.28
N LEU A 11 9.94 4.31 -1.36
CA LEU A 11 8.87 3.67 -2.16
C LEU A 11 9.34 2.36 -2.78
N ASP A 12 10.54 2.31 -3.33
CA ASP A 12 11.12 1.08 -3.90
C ASP A 12 11.26 0.01 -2.83
N ARG A 13 11.72 0.39 -1.64
CA ARG A 13 11.82 -0.55 -0.51
C ARG A 13 10.44 -1.04 -0.09
N GLY A 14 9.46 -0.15 -0.04
CA GLY A 14 8.07 -0.49 0.29
C GLY A 14 7.47 -1.47 -0.71
N ARG A 15 7.69 -1.24 -1.99
CA ARG A 15 7.24 -2.14 -3.06
C ARG A 15 7.82 -3.53 -2.89
N ASP A 16 9.13 -3.64 -2.63
CA ASP A 16 9.81 -4.91 -2.43
C ASP A 16 9.23 -5.66 -1.22
N ARG A 17 9.12 -5.00 -0.09
CA ARG A 17 8.63 -5.63 1.15
C ARG A 17 7.14 -5.95 1.09
N PHE A 18 6.34 -5.08 0.48
CA PHE A 18 4.92 -5.34 0.25
C PHE A 18 4.73 -6.60 -0.61
N GLY A 19 5.51 -6.74 -1.67
CA GLY A 19 5.43 -7.89 -2.56
C GLY A 19 5.68 -9.21 -1.83
N ILE A 20 6.61 -9.22 -0.87
CA ILE A 20 6.97 -10.43 -0.12
C ILE A 20 5.96 -10.73 0.99
N PHE A 21 5.60 -9.73 1.80
CA PHE A 21 4.85 -9.95 3.04
C PHE A 21 3.34 -9.70 2.94
N CYS A 22 2.91 -8.88 2.02
CA CYS A 22 1.53 -8.36 1.98
C CYS A 22 0.75 -8.83 0.75
N SER A 23 1.34 -8.80 -0.44
CA SER A 23 0.64 -9.12 -1.68
C SER A 23 0.06 -10.54 -1.75
N PRO A 24 0.61 -11.57 -1.06
CA PRO A 24 -0.02 -12.89 -1.09
C PRO A 24 -1.49 -12.89 -0.65
N CYS A 25 -1.87 -12.00 0.26
CA CYS A 25 -3.27 -11.83 0.69
C CYS A 25 -3.92 -10.62 0.05
N HIS A 26 -3.22 -9.49 0.04
CA HIS A 26 -3.76 -8.19 -0.38
C HIS A 26 -3.77 -8.00 -1.90
N GLY A 27 -3.06 -8.83 -2.66
CA GLY A 27 -2.90 -8.66 -4.10
C GLY A 27 -1.87 -7.60 -4.44
N ALA A 28 -1.26 -7.69 -5.62
CA ALA A 28 -0.21 -6.76 -6.06
C ALA A 28 -0.72 -5.33 -6.18
N GLY A 29 -2.00 -5.14 -6.52
CA GLY A 29 -2.64 -3.82 -6.60
C GLY A 29 -3.34 -3.38 -5.32
N GLY A 30 -3.32 -4.20 -4.26
CA GLY A 30 -3.94 -3.88 -2.98
C GLY A 30 -5.46 -4.05 -2.95
N ASP A 31 -6.03 -4.82 -3.88
CA ASP A 31 -7.49 -5.01 -3.99
C ASP A 31 -8.05 -6.11 -3.07
N GLY A 32 -7.18 -6.80 -2.34
CA GLY A 32 -7.59 -7.87 -1.43
C GLY A 32 -7.71 -9.24 -2.09
N ASN A 33 -7.29 -9.40 -3.34
CA ASN A 33 -7.45 -10.65 -4.10
C ASN A 33 -6.10 -11.33 -4.39
N GLY A 34 -5.29 -11.52 -3.36
CA GLY A 34 -4.01 -12.22 -3.48
C GLY A 34 -4.19 -13.71 -3.72
N ILE A 35 -3.10 -14.39 -4.11
CA ILE A 35 -3.10 -15.81 -4.45
C ILE A 35 -3.58 -16.69 -3.28
N ILE A 36 -3.25 -16.34 -2.04
CA ILE A 36 -3.65 -17.08 -0.85
C ILE A 36 -5.16 -16.98 -0.62
N VAL A 37 -5.76 -15.82 -0.91
CA VAL A 37 -7.21 -15.62 -0.85
C VAL A 37 -7.91 -16.52 -1.88
N GLN A 38 -7.36 -16.59 -3.09
CA GLN A 38 -7.88 -17.46 -4.14
C GLN A 38 -7.84 -18.95 -3.76
N ARG A 39 -7.01 -19.32 -2.78
CA ARG A 39 -6.88 -20.67 -2.24
C ARG A 39 -7.70 -20.91 -0.97
N GLY A 40 -8.59 -19.99 -0.61
CA GLY A 40 -9.56 -20.18 0.48
C GLY A 40 -9.32 -19.41 1.77
N MET A 41 -8.28 -18.57 1.85
CA MET A 41 -8.08 -17.72 3.03
C MET A 41 -9.07 -16.54 3.02
N PRO A 42 -9.45 -16.01 4.21
CA PRO A 42 -10.32 -14.84 4.27
C PRO A 42 -9.74 -13.65 3.49
N ARG A 43 -10.60 -13.00 2.72
CA ARG A 43 -10.20 -11.83 1.92
C ARG A 43 -10.04 -10.60 2.81
N PRO A 44 -8.86 -9.93 2.80
CA PRO A 44 -8.71 -8.66 3.50
C PRO A 44 -9.48 -7.55 2.80
N THR A 45 -9.78 -6.47 3.54
CA THR A 45 -10.38 -5.28 2.96
C THR A 45 -9.44 -4.69 1.90
N SER A 46 -10.00 -4.31 0.75
CA SER A 46 -9.22 -3.62 -0.28
C SER A 46 -8.67 -2.29 0.27
N TYR A 47 -7.41 -1.97 -0.04
CA TYR A 47 -6.84 -0.66 0.29
C TYR A 47 -7.53 0.49 -0.46
N HIS A 48 -8.30 0.18 -1.50
CA HIS A 48 -9.05 1.16 -2.29
C HIS A 48 -10.39 1.53 -1.68
N ASP A 49 -10.84 0.82 -0.64
CA ASP A 49 -12.03 1.20 0.12
C ASP A 49 -11.84 2.57 0.76
N GLU A 50 -12.89 3.39 0.76
CA GLU A 50 -12.84 4.75 1.31
C GLU A 50 -12.38 4.77 2.76
N ARG A 51 -12.82 3.81 3.57
CA ARG A 51 -12.40 3.72 4.98
C ARG A 51 -10.88 3.66 5.12
N LEU A 52 -10.20 2.89 4.27
CA LEU A 52 -8.75 2.77 4.31
C LEU A 52 -8.04 3.92 3.59
N ARG A 53 -8.68 4.52 2.58
CA ARG A 53 -8.13 5.71 1.91
C ARG A 53 -8.08 6.91 2.84
N THR A 54 -9.02 7.01 3.78
CA THR A 54 -9.10 8.12 4.75
C THR A 54 -8.45 7.80 6.09
N ALA A 55 -8.01 6.56 6.32
CA ALA A 55 -7.32 6.19 7.55
C ALA A 55 -5.94 6.85 7.62
N ASP A 56 -5.46 7.09 8.86
CA ASP A 56 -4.13 7.65 9.09
C ASP A 56 -3.03 6.67 8.71
N ASP A 57 -1.86 7.18 8.34
CA ASP A 57 -0.67 6.36 8.11
C ASP A 57 -0.32 5.53 9.33
N GLN A 58 -0.50 6.08 10.53
CA GLN A 58 -0.27 5.36 11.78
C GLN A 58 -1.15 4.11 11.91
N HIS A 59 -2.37 4.15 11.41
CA HIS A 59 -3.26 2.99 11.41
C HIS A 59 -2.62 1.80 10.66
N PHE A 60 -2.09 2.04 9.47
CA PHE A 60 -1.42 1.00 8.69
C PHE A 60 -0.18 0.48 9.40
N PHE A 61 0.62 1.38 9.96
CA PHE A 61 1.82 1.01 10.72
C PHE A 61 1.46 0.12 11.91
N ASP A 62 0.41 0.49 12.65
CA ASP A 62 -0.04 -0.26 13.82
C ASP A 62 -0.57 -1.65 13.44
N VAL A 63 -1.31 -1.75 12.35
CA VAL A 63 -1.84 -3.03 11.86
C VAL A 63 -0.70 -3.96 11.43
N ILE A 64 0.30 -3.44 10.73
CA ILE A 64 1.49 -4.23 10.34
C ILE A 64 2.25 -4.70 11.59
N SER A 65 2.38 -3.82 12.58
CA SER A 65 3.15 -4.09 13.80
C SER A 65 2.45 -5.09 14.72
N ASN A 66 1.13 -4.98 14.88
CA ASN A 66 0.38 -5.70 15.91
C ASN A 66 -0.57 -6.75 15.35
N GLY A 67 -0.82 -6.75 14.04
CA GLY A 67 -1.84 -7.57 13.43
C GLY A 67 -3.23 -6.96 13.58
N TYR A 68 -4.22 -7.55 12.95
CA TYR A 68 -5.62 -7.15 13.04
C TYR A 68 -6.51 -8.28 12.52
N GLY A 69 -7.47 -8.72 13.33
CA GLY A 69 -8.35 -9.83 12.96
C GLY A 69 -7.55 -11.09 12.58
N ALA A 70 -7.74 -11.60 11.37
CA ALA A 70 -7.02 -12.76 10.85
C ALA A 70 -5.58 -12.45 10.41
N MET A 71 -5.20 -11.17 10.31
CA MET A 71 -3.86 -10.76 9.93
C MET A 71 -2.91 -10.87 11.12
N TYR A 72 -1.83 -11.62 10.95
CA TYR A 72 -0.80 -11.74 11.98
C TYR A 72 0.11 -10.52 12.02
N SER A 73 0.72 -10.29 13.20
CA SER A 73 1.78 -9.28 13.34
C SER A 73 2.98 -9.59 12.45
N HIS A 74 3.53 -8.55 11.82
CA HIS A 74 4.75 -8.63 11.02
C HIS A 74 5.96 -8.00 11.74
N ALA A 75 5.81 -7.62 13.02
CA ALA A 75 6.85 -6.91 13.76
C ALA A 75 8.20 -7.64 13.80
N ALA A 76 8.18 -8.97 13.90
CA ALA A 76 9.42 -9.76 13.98
C ALA A 76 10.17 -9.85 12.63
N ARG A 77 9.48 -9.62 11.51
CA ARG A 77 10.05 -9.80 10.16
C ARG A 77 10.26 -8.51 9.41
N VAL A 78 9.55 -7.46 9.81
CA VAL A 78 9.55 -6.17 9.11
C VAL A 78 10.00 -5.09 10.08
N PRO A 79 11.25 -4.61 10.00
CA PRO A 79 11.73 -3.52 10.86
C PRO A 79 10.88 -2.25 10.70
N PRO A 80 10.85 -1.35 11.71
CA PRO A 80 10.01 -0.15 11.68
C PRO A 80 10.17 0.71 10.42
N ARG A 81 11.39 0.90 9.94
CA ARG A 81 11.60 1.68 8.71
C ARG A 81 10.93 1.02 7.51
N ASP A 82 10.98 -0.30 7.41
CA ASP A 82 10.34 -1.04 6.34
C ASP A 82 8.82 -1.00 6.45
N ARG A 83 8.27 -0.96 7.69
CA ARG A 83 6.82 -0.75 7.90
C ARG A 83 6.39 0.59 7.32
N TRP A 84 7.14 1.66 7.57
CA TRP A 84 6.85 2.97 6.99
C TRP A 84 7.02 2.98 5.47
N ALA A 85 7.99 2.23 4.95
CA ALA A 85 8.15 2.07 3.50
C ALA A 85 6.93 1.38 2.88
N ILE A 86 6.41 0.34 3.52
CA ILE A 86 5.19 -0.35 3.09
C ILE A 86 3.99 0.60 3.12
N VAL A 87 3.84 1.38 4.19
CA VAL A 87 2.75 2.38 4.29
C VAL A 87 2.82 3.37 3.13
N ALA A 88 4.01 3.89 2.83
CA ALA A 88 4.20 4.82 1.70
C ALA A 88 3.80 4.15 0.37
N TYR A 89 4.15 2.89 0.19
CA TYR A 89 3.77 2.16 -1.02
C TYR A 89 2.27 1.91 -1.12
N ILE A 90 1.60 1.59 0.01
CA ILE A 90 0.14 1.47 0.05
C ILE A 90 -0.53 2.78 -0.41
N ARG A 91 -0.03 3.92 0.06
CA ARG A 91 -0.54 5.23 -0.38
C ARG A 91 -0.32 5.45 -1.88
N ALA A 92 0.81 5.01 -2.41
CA ALA A 92 1.07 5.09 -3.85
C ALA A 92 0.08 4.21 -4.65
N LEU A 93 -0.24 3.01 -4.15
CA LEU A 93 -1.25 2.15 -4.77
C LEU A 93 -2.62 2.80 -4.77
N GLN A 94 -3.03 3.41 -3.66
CA GLN A 94 -4.30 4.13 -3.56
C GLN A 94 -4.34 5.29 -4.56
N LEU A 95 -3.27 6.08 -4.63
CA LEU A 95 -3.18 7.20 -5.57
C LEU A 95 -3.25 6.74 -7.02
N SER A 96 -2.64 5.61 -7.35
CA SER A 96 -2.63 5.08 -8.72
C SER A 96 -4.04 4.84 -9.28
N ARG A 97 -5.02 4.54 -8.43
CA ARG A 97 -6.43 4.32 -8.82
C ARG A 97 -7.32 5.54 -8.67
N HIS A 98 -6.97 6.44 -7.76
CA HIS A 98 -7.83 7.54 -7.34
C HIS A 98 -7.22 8.92 -7.62
N ALA A 99 -6.12 8.96 -8.40
CA ALA A 99 -5.51 10.21 -8.81
C ALA A 99 -6.45 11.01 -9.71
N SER A 100 -6.45 12.34 -9.52
CA SER A 100 -7.12 13.27 -10.44
C SER A 100 -6.11 13.83 -11.43
N ILE A 101 -6.61 14.52 -12.46
CA ILE A 101 -5.74 15.21 -13.42
C ILE A 101 -4.88 16.27 -12.71
N ASP A 102 -5.35 16.81 -11.58
CA ASP A 102 -4.61 17.80 -10.80
C ASP A 102 -3.36 17.23 -10.13
N ASP A 103 -3.30 15.90 -9.92
CA ASP A 103 -2.12 15.22 -9.40
C ASP A 103 -1.01 15.08 -10.45
N VAL A 104 -1.32 15.36 -11.71
CA VAL A 104 -0.37 15.24 -12.81
C VAL A 104 0.23 16.61 -13.08
N PRO A 105 1.60 16.74 -13.18
CA PRO A 105 2.22 18.00 -13.54
C PRO A 105 1.63 18.55 -14.85
N PRO A 106 1.36 19.87 -14.94
CA PRO A 106 0.72 20.47 -16.11
C PRO A 106 1.36 20.10 -17.44
N GLU A 107 2.69 20.02 -17.48
CA GLU A 107 3.45 19.65 -18.69
C GLU A 107 3.25 18.22 -19.17
N GLN A 108 2.67 17.37 -18.31
CA GLN A 108 2.42 15.95 -18.62
C GLN A 108 0.95 15.67 -18.98
N ARG A 109 0.05 16.61 -18.72
CA ARG A 109 -1.40 16.40 -18.91
C ARG A 109 -1.77 16.18 -20.37
N ALA A 110 -1.11 16.88 -21.29
CA ALA A 110 -1.33 16.72 -22.72
C ALA A 110 -1.02 15.29 -23.20
N LYS A 111 0.04 14.69 -22.66
CA LYS A 111 0.45 13.32 -22.99
C LYS A 111 -0.61 12.29 -22.57
N LEU A 112 -1.29 12.51 -21.45
CA LEU A 112 -2.37 11.63 -21.00
C LEU A 112 -3.56 11.69 -21.96
N SER A 113 -3.88 12.85 -22.49
CA SER A 113 -4.96 13.00 -23.47
C SER A 113 -4.63 12.30 -24.78
N GLU A 114 -3.37 12.31 -25.19
CA GLU A 114 -2.91 11.62 -26.42
C GLU A 114 -2.93 10.10 -26.27
N ALA A 115 -2.79 9.57 -25.03
CA ALA A 115 -2.72 8.15 -24.75
C ALA A 115 -4.10 7.47 -24.74
N ARG A 116 -5.18 8.21 -24.85
CA ARG A 116 -6.55 7.66 -24.82
C ARG A 116 -7.01 7.15 -26.19
#